data_2b7f90e0a37da90bd2e1facc676aa655
#
_entry.id   2b7f90e0a37da90bd2e1facc676aa655
#
_cell.length_a   1.000
_cell.length_b   1.000
_cell.length_c   1.000
_cell.angle_alpha   90.00
_cell.angle_beta   90.00
_cell.angle_gamma   90.00
#
_symmetry.space_group_name_H-M   'P 1'
#
loop_
_entity.id
_entity.type
_entity.pdbx_description
1 polymer ?
#
loop_
_entity_poly.entity_id
_entity_poly.type
_entity_poly.pdbx_seq_one_letter_code
_entity_poly.pdbx_strand_id
1 'polypeptide(L)'
;SDYNSEVVTAALAIYGNNKKYDEIENNILPYFNPVKHGPHATSNVLKYLKISEKYEDALYLIKNVSSLNWNQFTNEFIKYEDEFIQMKKNYEAANTNTNSGSKVLSISRPIWSNNFKNPTWALNMAEKTKPSLLILPFTNIGETSTSFPKELSIALPLFLNDELHYSSNLKYHLALTYNDKEFKVPKNNYNTDYIDYIKAQNPDLDYILSGNILSKWDKEDNRYELEVYIYDTNISTKTTLLKEHVDENSIVDLLPKLLNNLNLFFNGLIDFKTFETPDVENILLKPKKLEVLMDLDGYSRDRSWAYNKILYNAVNSVIESENDSARFDLVSLLHQIMQIHPQLLSKVKPLIYNLVGNGYFISEKSSKLLPLIFSIYSDEDNYNNFVESIRRGNPDYIEWINKFLYYTSNE
;
A
#
# COMPACT_ATOMS: atom_id res chain seq x y z
N SER A 1 44.20 -2.82 -4.92
CA SER A 1 43.84 -2.87 -6.35
C SER A 1 42.35 -2.75 -6.47
N ASP A 2 41.89 -1.69 -7.16
CA ASP A 2 40.46 -1.50 -7.43
C ASP A 2 40.04 -2.56 -8.47
N TYR A 3 39.40 -3.61 -8.01
CA TYR A 3 38.79 -4.60 -8.91
C TYR A 3 37.72 -3.94 -9.75
N ASN A 4 37.76 -4.17 -11.08
CA ASN A 4 36.73 -3.72 -12.00
C ASN A 4 35.41 -4.44 -11.70
N SER A 5 34.27 -3.76 -11.89
CA SER A 5 32.92 -4.31 -11.71
C SER A 5 32.71 -5.65 -12.42
N GLU A 6 33.18 -5.79 -13.65
CA GLU A 6 33.07 -7.03 -14.43
C GLU A 6 33.86 -8.18 -13.78
N VAL A 7 35.08 -7.91 -13.28
CA VAL A 7 35.92 -8.90 -12.60
C VAL A 7 35.25 -9.36 -11.31
N VAL A 8 34.73 -8.45 -10.51
CA VAL A 8 34.04 -8.80 -9.25
C VAL A 8 32.76 -9.59 -9.53
N THR A 9 31.98 -9.18 -10.51
CA THR A 9 30.74 -9.88 -10.91
C THR A 9 31.05 -11.30 -11.40
N ALA A 10 32.07 -11.47 -12.26
CA ALA A 10 32.49 -12.77 -12.77
C ALA A 10 33.06 -13.68 -11.67
N ALA A 11 33.87 -13.11 -10.77
CA ALA A 11 34.46 -13.88 -9.66
C ALA A 11 33.36 -14.37 -8.69
N LEU A 12 32.39 -13.51 -8.34
CA LEU A 12 31.22 -13.88 -7.51
C LEU A 12 30.41 -15.01 -8.17
N ALA A 13 30.17 -14.93 -9.48
CA ALA A 13 29.44 -15.96 -10.20
C ALA A 13 30.22 -17.28 -10.26
N ILE A 14 31.51 -17.24 -10.56
CA ILE A 14 32.37 -18.44 -10.64
C ILE A 14 32.47 -19.11 -9.28
N TYR A 15 32.80 -18.38 -8.22
CA TYR A 15 32.94 -18.95 -6.89
C TYR A 15 31.61 -19.45 -6.34
N GLY A 16 30.50 -18.70 -6.56
CA GLY A 16 29.16 -19.11 -6.16
C GLY A 16 28.72 -20.41 -6.84
N ASN A 17 28.91 -20.55 -8.16
CA ASN A 17 28.57 -21.76 -8.91
C ASN A 17 29.40 -22.96 -8.49
N ASN A 18 30.65 -22.75 -8.08
CA ASN A 18 31.55 -23.79 -7.58
C ASN A 18 31.42 -24.00 -6.06
N LYS A 19 30.50 -23.35 -5.37
CA LYS A 19 30.26 -23.42 -3.91
C LYS A 19 31.53 -23.08 -3.08
N LYS A 20 32.40 -22.23 -3.62
CA LYS A 20 33.62 -21.75 -2.94
C LYS A 20 33.30 -20.51 -2.11
N TYR A 21 32.43 -20.65 -1.10
CA TYR A 21 31.91 -19.53 -0.30
C TYR A 21 32.98 -18.85 0.55
N ASP A 22 33.96 -19.61 1.04
CA ASP A 22 35.12 -19.07 1.78
C ASP A 22 35.94 -18.10 0.93
N GLU A 23 36.04 -18.34 -0.38
CA GLU A 23 36.74 -17.45 -1.31
C GLU A 23 35.95 -16.12 -1.51
N ILE A 24 34.63 -16.22 -1.54
CA ILE A 24 33.78 -15.02 -1.59
C ILE A 24 33.97 -14.18 -0.31
N GLU A 25 33.90 -14.84 0.84
CA GLU A 25 33.98 -14.17 2.13
C GLU A 25 35.35 -13.51 2.37
N ASN A 26 36.43 -14.23 2.08
CA ASN A 26 37.78 -13.76 2.41
C ASN A 26 38.39 -12.86 1.33
N ASN A 27 38.08 -13.10 0.05
CA ASN A 27 38.80 -12.45 -1.06
C ASN A 27 37.95 -11.43 -1.84
N ILE A 28 36.60 -11.42 -1.70
CA ILE A 28 35.75 -10.51 -2.47
C ILE A 28 35.00 -9.55 -1.57
N LEU A 29 34.29 -10.03 -0.56
CA LEU A 29 33.47 -9.17 0.31
C LEU A 29 34.24 -8.03 0.96
N PRO A 30 35.49 -8.18 1.44
CA PRO A 30 36.24 -7.07 2.04
C PRO A 30 36.51 -5.91 1.07
N TYR A 31 36.46 -6.16 -0.24
CA TYR A 31 36.72 -5.16 -1.30
C TYR A 31 35.45 -4.79 -2.06
N PHE A 32 34.30 -5.42 -1.74
CA PHE A 32 33.05 -5.18 -2.40
C PHE A 32 32.48 -3.80 -2.02
N ASN A 33 32.14 -3.03 -3.04
CA ASN A 33 31.47 -1.74 -2.90
C ASN A 33 30.31 -1.69 -3.91
N PRO A 34 29.05 -1.67 -3.47
CA PRO A 34 27.90 -1.73 -4.37
C PRO A 34 27.84 -0.56 -5.35
N VAL A 35 28.26 0.65 -4.93
CA VAL A 35 28.26 1.84 -5.80
C VAL A 35 29.24 1.68 -6.96
N LYS A 36 30.42 1.08 -6.69
CA LYS A 36 31.45 0.85 -7.72
C LYS A 36 31.16 -0.36 -8.59
N HIS A 37 30.68 -1.44 -7.98
CA HIS A 37 30.55 -2.74 -8.66
C HIS A 37 29.17 -2.97 -9.27
N GLY A 38 28.17 -2.14 -8.91
CA GLY A 38 26.87 -2.09 -9.55
C GLY A 38 25.87 -3.18 -9.13
N PRO A 39 24.68 -3.17 -9.74
CA PRO A 39 23.56 -4.01 -9.33
C PRO A 39 23.79 -5.50 -9.55
N HIS A 40 24.44 -5.91 -10.63
CA HIS A 40 24.70 -7.34 -10.91
C HIS A 40 25.63 -7.99 -9.89
N ALA A 41 26.72 -7.29 -9.51
CA ALA A 41 27.60 -7.77 -8.46
C ALA A 41 26.87 -7.83 -7.12
N THR A 42 26.02 -6.83 -6.81
CA THR A 42 25.20 -6.80 -5.61
C THR A 42 24.22 -7.97 -5.57
N SER A 43 23.53 -8.28 -6.67
CA SER A 43 22.66 -9.47 -6.76
C SER A 43 23.42 -10.78 -6.48
N ASN A 44 24.66 -10.92 -6.96
CA ASN A 44 25.46 -12.11 -6.69
C ASN A 44 25.90 -12.18 -5.21
N VAL A 45 26.21 -11.04 -4.57
CA VAL A 45 26.46 -10.98 -3.12
C VAL A 45 25.21 -11.39 -2.34
N LEU A 46 24.02 -10.91 -2.72
CA LEU A 46 22.76 -11.30 -2.08
C LEU A 46 22.49 -12.80 -2.20
N LYS A 47 22.77 -13.41 -3.37
CA LYS A 47 22.67 -14.88 -3.52
C LYS A 47 23.61 -15.62 -2.56
N TYR A 48 24.83 -15.14 -2.39
CA TYR A 48 25.77 -15.68 -1.40
C TYR A 48 25.21 -15.54 0.03
N LEU A 49 24.76 -14.34 0.42
CA LEU A 49 24.21 -14.06 1.75
C LEU A 49 22.96 -14.92 2.05
N LYS A 50 22.15 -15.23 1.02
CA LYS A 50 21.00 -16.13 1.13
C LYS A 50 21.44 -17.56 1.48
N ILE A 51 22.42 -18.08 0.77
CA ILE A 51 22.95 -19.45 0.99
C ILE A 51 23.63 -19.55 2.37
N SER A 52 24.29 -18.47 2.80
CA SER A 52 24.97 -18.38 4.10
C SER A 52 24.04 -18.00 5.26
N GLU A 53 22.74 -17.87 5.00
CA GLU A 53 21.69 -17.48 5.99
C GLU A 53 21.98 -16.16 6.72
N LYS A 54 22.75 -15.26 6.09
CA LYS A 54 23.13 -13.93 6.62
C LYS A 54 22.08 -12.89 6.26
N TYR A 55 20.84 -13.04 6.77
CA TYR A 55 19.71 -12.19 6.37
C TYR A 55 19.84 -10.75 6.85
N GLU A 56 20.44 -10.48 8.02
CA GLU A 56 20.65 -9.11 8.53
C GLU A 56 21.60 -8.32 7.63
N ASP A 57 22.73 -8.94 7.23
CA ASP A 57 23.70 -8.32 6.32
C ASP A 57 23.07 -8.05 4.95
N ALA A 58 22.23 -8.97 4.48
CA ALA A 58 21.53 -8.82 3.23
C ALA A 58 20.52 -7.67 3.26
N LEU A 59 19.68 -7.57 4.29
CA LEU A 59 18.72 -6.47 4.46
C LEU A 59 19.44 -5.12 4.60
N TYR A 60 20.56 -5.09 5.33
CA TYR A 60 21.39 -3.89 5.42
C TYR A 60 21.94 -3.46 4.05
N LEU A 61 22.47 -4.41 3.26
CA LEU A 61 22.95 -4.14 1.91
C LEU A 61 21.83 -3.64 0.99
N ILE A 62 20.68 -4.32 0.96
CA ILE A 62 19.51 -3.94 0.16
C ILE A 62 19.07 -2.52 0.49
N LYS A 63 18.99 -2.18 1.78
CA LYS A 63 18.62 -0.84 2.24
C LYS A 63 19.61 0.22 1.76
N ASN A 64 20.91 -0.03 1.87
CA ASN A 64 21.95 0.93 1.47
C ASN A 64 21.93 1.25 -0.03
N VAL A 65 21.57 0.28 -0.87
CA VAL A 65 21.51 0.50 -2.32
C VAL A 65 20.15 1.04 -2.80
N SER A 66 19.16 1.14 -1.94
CA SER A 66 17.81 1.63 -2.31
C SER A 66 17.79 3.09 -2.75
N SER A 67 18.77 3.89 -2.32
CA SER A 67 18.94 5.29 -2.74
C SER A 67 19.65 5.44 -4.09
N LEU A 68 20.22 4.36 -4.65
CA LEU A 68 20.88 4.39 -5.95
C LEU A 68 19.87 4.36 -7.10
N ASN A 69 20.27 4.94 -8.26
CA ASN A 69 19.41 5.01 -9.45
C ASN A 69 19.41 3.69 -10.26
N TRP A 70 19.04 2.59 -9.62
CA TRP A 70 18.95 1.26 -10.23
C TRP A 70 17.52 0.88 -10.57
N ASN A 71 16.77 1.78 -11.19
CA ASN A 71 15.32 1.65 -11.41
C ASN A 71 14.93 0.38 -12.17
N GLN A 72 15.74 -0.05 -13.14
CA GLN A 72 15.52 -1.29 -13.90
C GLN A 72 15.64 -2.58 -13.05
N PHE A 73 16.24 -2.50 -11.87
CA PHE A 73 16.40 -3.62 -10.94
C PHE A 73 15.38 -3.59 -9.79
N THR A 74 14.47 -2.63 -9.75
CA THR A 74 13.53 -2.44 -8.65
C THR A 74 12.77 -3.71 -8.29
N ASN A 75 12.18 -4.41 -9.26
CA ASN A 75 11.42 -5.63 -9.00
C ASN A 75 12.32 -6.78 -8.49
N GLU A 76 13.56 -6.88 -8.95
CA GLU A 76 14.51 -7.87 -8.47
C GLU A 76 14.89 -7.62 -7.01
N PHE A 77 15.16 -6.37 -6.64
CA PHE A 77 15.52 -6.01 -5.26
C PHE A 77 14.32 -6.10 -4.31
N ILE A 78 13.11 -5.78 -4.74
CA ILE A 78 11.88 -6.04 -3.95
C ILE A 78 11.75 -7.54 -3.66
N LYS A 79 12.01 -8.40 -4.64
CA LYS A 79 11.97 -9.85 -4.44
C LYS A 79 13.00 -10.31 -3.40
N TYR A 80 14.23 -9.82 -3.46
CA TYR A 80 15.23 -10.09 -2.43
C TYR A 80 14.80 -9.56 -1.06
N GLU A 81 14.29 -8.34 -1.00
CA GLU A 81 13.76 -7.75 0.22
C GLU A 81 12.71 -8.66 0.89
N ASP A 82 11.71 -9.10 0.14
CA ASP A 82 10.67 -10.02 0.63
C ASP A 82 11.25 -11.37 1.07
N GLU A 83 12.18 -11.95 0.30
CA GLU A 83 12.83 -13.23 0.65
C GLU A 83 13.60 -13.14 1.97
N PHE A 84 14.40 -12.10 2.18
CA PHE A 84 15.19 -11.93 3.40
C PHE A 84 14.35 -11.54 4.61
N ILE A 85 13.30 -10.74 4.44
CA ILE A 85 12.31 -10.47 5.49
C ILE A 85 11.62 -11.78 5.89
N GLN A 86 11.26 -12.64 4.95
CA GLN A 86 10.68 -13.94 5.28
C GLN A 86 11.65 -14.85 6.01
N MET A 87 12.94 -14.87 5.65
CA MET A 87 13.97 -15.61 6.39
C MET A 87 14.09 -15.11 7.83
N LYS A 88 14.14 -13.78 8.03
CA LYS A 88 14.14 -13.14 9.35
C LYS A 88 12.91 -13.54 10.17
N LYS A 89 11.70 -13.44 9.60
CA LYS A 89 10.45 -13.85 10.24
C LYS A 89 10.45 -15.31 10.67
N ASN A 90 10.96 -16.20 9.82
CA ASN A 90 11.04 -17.63 10.11
C ASN A 90 12.03 -17.91 11.27
N TYR A 91 13.16 -17.23 11.27
CA TYR A 91 14.15 -17.34 12.34
C TYR A 91 13.58 -16.83 13.69
N GLU A 92 12.93 -15.67 13.71
CA GLU A 92 12.31 -15.12 14.90
C GLU A 92 11.16 -16.01 15.40
N ALA A 93 10.33 -16.55 14.51
CA ALA A 93 9.24 -17.46 14.86
C ALA A 93 9.73 -18.78 15.46
N ALA A 94 10.89 -19.30 15.03
CA ALA A 94 11.49 -20.49 15.58
C ALA A 94 12.04 -20.26 17.03
N ASN A 95 12.40 -19.01 17.33
CA ASN A 95 13.00 -18.63 18.61
C ASN A 95 12.01 -17.99 19.61
N THR A 96 10.79 -17.65 19.17
CA THR A 96 9.77 -17.02 20.01
C THR A 96 8.48 -17.83 20.02
N ASN A 97 8.05 -18.31 21.18
CA ASN A 97 6.74 -18.96 21.39
C ASN A 97 5.59 -17.94 21.42
N THR A 98 5.61 -16.89 20.60
CA THR A 98 4.55 -15.89 20.56
C THR A 98 3.43 -16.34 19.63
N ASN A 99 2.33 -16.84 20.21
CA ASN A 99 1.02 -16.86 19.54
C ASN A 99 0.57 -15.42 19.29
N SER A 100 0.97 -14.82 18.19
CA SER A 100 0.43 -13.53 17.79
C SER A 100 -1.03 -13.73 17.38
N GLY A 101 -1.96 -13.27 18.21
CA GLY A 101 -3.39 -13.30 17.91
C GLY A 101 -3.71 -12.45 16.67
N SER A 102 -4.66 -12.89 15.87
CA SER A 102 -5.18 -12.05 14.77
C SER A 102 -5.89 -10.83 15.34
N LYS A 103 -5.60 -9.65 14.79
CA LYS A 103 -6.23 -8.37 15.10
C LYS A 103 -7.23 -8.01 14.02
N VAL A 104 -8.31 -7.32 14.37
CA VAL A 104 -9.25 -6.75 13.42
C VAL A 104 -8.96 -5.27 13.29
N LEU A 105 -8.71 -4.84 12.06
CA LEU A 105 -8.55 -3.45 11.67
C LEU A 105 -9.87 -2.96 11.09
N SER A 106 -10.48 -1.93 11.69
CA SER A 106 -11.71 -1.30 11.19
C SER A 106 -11.37 0.05 10.56
N ILE A 107 -11.74 0.23 9.30
CA ILE A 107 -11.44 1.42 8.49
C ILE A 107 -12.77 2.01 8.00
N SER A 108 -13.05 3.27 8.32
CA SER A 108 -14.25 4.01 7.90
C SER A 108 -13.93 5.31 7.18
N ARG A 109 -12.66 5.48 6.80
CA ARG A 109 -12.12 6.68 6.14
C ARG A 109 -11.10 6.26 5.09
N PRO A 110 -10.71 7.15 4.16
CA PRO A 110 -9.61 6.86 3.24
C PRO A 110 -8.32 6.51 3.97
N ILE A 111 -7.55 5.56 3.42
CA ILE A 111 -6.35 5.04 4.08
C ILE A 111 -5.31 6.12 4.39
N TRP A 112 -5.18 7.15 3.53
CA TRP A 112 -4.27 8.28 3.74
C TRP A 112 -4.57 9.07 5.02
N SER A 113 -5.84 9.12 5.45
CA SER A 113 -6.27 9.95 6.59
C SER A 113 -5.75 9.42 7.94
N ASN A 114 -5.34 8.16 8.00
CA ASN A 114 -4.83 7.56 9.24
C ASN A 114 -3.55 8.23 9.73
N ASN A 115 -2.72 8.73 8.81
CA ASN A 115 -1.45 9.37 9.13
C ASN A 115 -1.57 10.87 9.43
N PHE A 116 -2.70 11.49 9.15
CA PHE A 116 -2.91 12.94 9.33
C PHE A 116 -3.60 13.35 10.63
N LYS A 117 -3.68 12.47 11.62
CA LYS A 117 -4.24 12.78 12.95
C LYS A 117 -5.53 13.63 12.87
N ASN A 118 -6.59 13.06 12.28
CA ASN A 118 -7.93 13.65 12.15
C ASN A 118 -7.99 14.94 11.30
N PRO A 119 -7.69 14.87 10.00
CA PRO A 119 -7.69 16.04 9.08
C PRO A 119 -9.15 16.42 8.68
N THR A 120 -9.93 17.00 9.61
CA THR A 120 -11.35 17.33 9.38
C THR A 120 -11.57 18.27 8.20
N TRP A 121 -10.60 19.13 7.89
CA TRP A 121 -10.62 20.05 6.75
C TRP A 121 -10.55 19.35 5.38
N ALA A 122 -10.01 18.12 5.35
CA ALA A 122 -9.81 17.33 4.11
C ALA A 122 -10.90 16.27 3.92
N LEU A 123 -11.42 15.73 5.02
CA LEU A 123 -12.40 14.67 5.01
C LEU A 123 -13.81 15.22 4.66
N ASN A 124 -14.60 14.38 4.01
CA ASN A 124 -16.03 14.62 3.91
C ASN A 124 -16.66 14.33 5.27
N MET A 125 -16.93 15.39 6.04
CA MET A 125 -17.52 15.31 7.39
C MET A 125 -19.04 15.31 7.37
N ALA A 126 -19.70 15.15 6.20
CA ALA A 126 -21.14 14.98 6.13
C ALA A 126 -21.58 13.83 7.05
N GLU A 127 -22.69 14.04 7.73
CA GLU A 127 -23.24 13.00 8.60
C GLU A 127 -23.54 11.74 7.79
N LYS A 128 -22.90 10.65 8.19
CA LYS A 128 -23.11 9.35 7.56
C LYS A 128 -24.40 8.74 8.09
N THR A 129 -25.35 8.50 7.21
CA THR A 129 -26.71 8.04 7.55
C THR A 129 -26.90 6.57 7.18
N LYS A 130 -28.00 5.99 7.66
CA LYS A 130 -28.42 4.66 7.19
C LYS A 130 -28.73 4.68 5.68
N PRO A 131 -28.57 3.54 5.00
CA PRO A 131 -28.25 2.23 5.56
C PRO A 131 -26.78 2.07 5.97
N SER A 132 -26.52 1.14 6.90
CA SER A 132 -25.19 0.80 7.36
C SER A 132 -24.62 -0.40 6.57
N LEU A 133 -23.36 -0.29 6.17
CA LEU A 133 -22.66 -1.24 5.31
C LEU A 133 -21.35 -1.69 5.95
N LEU A 134 -21.16 -2.99 6.09
CA LEU A 134 -19.86 -3.61 6.42
C LEU A 134 -19.22 -4.14 5.14
N ILE A 135 -17.99 -3.75 4.85
CA ILE A 135 -17.18 -4.32 3.78
C ILE A 135 -16.25 -5.37 4.39
N LEU A 136 -16.22 -6.56 3.81
CA LEU A 136 -15.33 -7.64 4.21
C LEU A 136 -14.29 -7.92 3.12
N PRO A 137 -13.10 -8.47 3.47
CA PRO A 137 -12.16 -9.01 2.49
C PRO A 137 -12.86 -9.99 1.55
N PHE A 138 -12.45 -10.02 0.30
CA PHE A 138 -12.96 -11.03 -0.62
C PHE A 138 -12.30 -12.37 -0.32
N THR A 139 -13.04 -13.45 -0.50
CA THR A 139 -12.48 -14.80 -0.30
C THR A 139 -11.67 -15.20 -1.52
N ASN A 140 -10.57 -15.89 -1.30
CA ASN A 140 -9.75 -16.49 -2.37
C ASN A 140 -9.87 -18.01 -2.29
N ILE A 141 -10.62 -18.58 -3.24
CA ILE A 141 -11.01 -20.00 -3.23
C ILE A 141 -10.27 -20.74 -4.34
N GLY A 142 -9.58 -21.80 -3.95
CA GLY A 142 -8.78 -22.64 -4.83
C GLY A 142 -7.28 -22.33 -4.76
N GLU A 143 -6.48 -23.13 -5.47
CA GLU A 143 -5.04 -22.92 -5.60
C GLU A 143 -4.79 -21.90 -6.70
N THR A 144 -3.98 -20.89 -6.40
CA THR A 144 -3.60 -19.84 -7.34
C THR A 144 -2.11 -19.96 -7.68
N SER A 145 -1.78 -19.84 -8.96
CA SER A 145 -0.40 -19.83 -9.44
C SER A 145 0.29 -18.46 -9.29
N THR A 146 -0.49 -17.40 -9.03
CA THR A 146 -0.01 -16.02 -8.91
C THR A 146 -0.46 -15.36 -7.62
N SER A 147 0.15 -14.23 -7.23
CA SER A 147 -0.23 -13.43 -6.06
C SER A 147 -1.48 -12.58 -6.30
N PHE A 148 -1.84 -12.33 -7.57
CA PHE A 148 -2.91 -11.42 -7.95
C PHE A 148 -4.24 -11.66 -7.23
N PRO A 149 -4.80 -12.90 -7.14
CA PRO A 149 -6.07 -13.11 -6.43
C PRO A 149 -5.99 -12.78 -4.94
N LYS A 150 -4.86 -13.07 -4.29
CA LYS A 150 -4.63 -12.75 -2.89
C LYS A 150 -4.57 -11.23 -2.67
N GLU A 151 -3.84 -10.53 -3.53
CA GLU A 151 -3.72 -9.08 -3.49
C GLU A 151 -5.07 -8.42 -3.75
N LEU A 152 -5.80 -8.83 -4.79
CA LEU A 152 -7.11 -8.32 -5.16
C LEU A 152 -8.15 -8.51 -4.04
N SER A 153 -8.07 -9.62 -3.27
CA SER A 153 -8.97 -9.92 -2.15
C SER A 153 -8.98 -8.83 -1.07
N ILE A 154 -7.91 -8.07 -0.93
CA ILE A 154 -7.77 -6.95 0.01
C ILE A 154 -7.85 -5.60 -0.73
N ALA A 155 -7.23 -5.51 -1.89
CA ALA A 155 -7.11 -4.28 -2.66
C ALA A 155 -8.47 -3.73 -3.11
N LEU A 156 -9.36 -4.59 -3.61
CA LEU A 156 -10.68 -4.16 -4.10
C LEU A 156 -11.60 -3.69 -2.96
N PRO A 157 -11.70 -4.35 -1.80
CA PRO A 157 -12.36 -3.80 -0.61
C PRO A 157 -11.81 -2.45 -0.15
N LEU A 158 -10.48 -2.25 -0.16
CA LEU A 158 -9.85 -0.96 0.17
C LEU A 158 -10.20 0.13 -0.84
N PHE A 159 -10.20 -0.21 -2.12
CA PHE A 159 -10.62 0.69 -3.18
C PHE A 159 -12.09 1.13 -2.97
N LEU A 160 -12.99 0.19 -2.72
CA LEU A 160 -14.41 0.47 -2.46
C LEU A 160 -14.61 1.31 -1.20
N ASN A 161 -13.82 1.09 -0.15
CA ASN A 161 -13.84 1.91 1.06
C ASN A 161 -13.52 3.38 0.74
N ASP A 162 -12.47 3.63 -0.05
CA ASP A 162 -12.07 4.98 -0.42
C ASP A 162 -13.12 5.66 -1.31
N GLU A 163 -13.65 4.95 -2.33
CA GLU A 163 -14.67 5.48 -3.23
C GLU A 163 -15.96 5.83 -2.47
N LEU A 164 -16.43 4.97 -1.57
CA LEU A 164 -17.61 5.25 -0.76
C LEU A 164 -17.44 6.43 0.17
N HIS A 165 -16.23 6.77 0.58
CA HIS A 165 -15.98 7.95 1.40
C HIS A 165 -16.36 9.23 0.65
N TYR A 166 -15.93 9.35 -0.61
CA TYR A 166 -16.15 10.55 -1.41
C TYR A 166 -17.52 10.60 -2.07
N SER A 167 -18.07 9.45 -2.41
CA SER A 167 -19.25 9.32 -3.27
C SER A 167 -20.54 9.03 -2.51
N SER A 168 -20.51 8.79 -1.20
CA SER A 168 -21.71 8.40 -0.46
C SER A 168 -21.83 9.02 0.93
N ASN A 169 -23.09 9.10 1.41
CA ASN A 169 -23.39 9.39 2.81
C ASN A 169 -23.73 8.13 3.62
N LEU A 170 -23.47 6.95 3.08
CA LEU A 170 -23.70 5.70 3.78
C LEU A 170 -22.82 5.60 5.02
N LYS A 171 -23.38 5.06 6.10
CA LYS A 171 -22.58 4.64 7.26
C LYS A 171 -21.90 3.33 6.91
N TYR A 172 -20.59 3.37 6.63
CA TYR A 172 -19.87 2.17 6.23
C TYR A 172 -18.57 2.00 7.03
N HIS A 173 -18.05 0.78 7.05
CA HIS A 173 -16.69 0.47 7.48
C HIS A 173 -16.19 -0.80 6.81
N LEU A 174 -14.88 -0.88 6.61
CA LEU A 174 -14.17 -2.05 6.14
C LEU A 174 -13.53 -2.74 7.33
N ALA A 175 -13.74 -4.05 7.49
CA ALA A 175 -13.07 -4.86 8.51
C ALA A 175 -12.04 -5.78 7.87
N LEU A 176 -10.76 -5.59 8.17
CA LEU A 176 -9.67 -6.44 7.73
C LEU A 176 -9.11 -7.20 8.93
N THR A 177 -8.81 -8.48 8.74
CA THR A 177 -8.09 -9.26 9.74
C THR A 177 -6.60 -9.24 9.42
N TYR A 178 -5.81 -8.86 10.40
CA TYR A 178 -4.36 -8.73 10.29
C TYR A 178 -3.67 -9.49 11.41
N ASN A 179 -2.55 -10.12 11.13
CA ASN A 179 -1.60 -10.57 12.14
C ASN A 179 -0.27 -9.83 11.91
N ASP A 180 0.68 -9.98 12.82
CA ASP A 180 1.96 -9.25 12.79
C ASP A 180 2.79 -9.48 11.49
N LYS A 181 2.27 -10.22 10.53
CA LYS A 181 2.98 -10.59 9.30
C LYS A 181 2.25 -10.18 8.01
N GLU A 182 0.91 -10.29 7.98
CA GLU A 182 0.14 -10.04 6.75
C GLU A 182 -1.37 -9.95 7.00
N PHE A 183 -2.09 -9.37 6.02
CA PHE A 183 -3.54 -9.45 5.97
C PHE A 183 -4.00 -10.88 5.73
N LYS A 184 -5.01 -11.30 6.47
CA LYS A 184 -5.64 -12.61 6.31
C LYS A 184 -6.68 -12.56 5.19
N VAL A 185 -6.50 -13.41 4.19
CA VAL A 185 -7.48 -13.63 3.13
C VAL A 185 -8.26 -14.90 3.43
N PRO A 186 -9.59 -14.83 3.59
CA PRO A 186 -10.41 -16.01 3.82
C PRO A 186 -10.35 -16.96 2.63
N LYS A 187 -10.28 -18.27 2.91
CA LYS A 187 -10.21 -19.32 1.87
C LYS A 187 -11.58 -19.98 1.59
N ASN A 188 -12.56 -19.69 2.41
CA ASN A 188 -13.91 -20.24 2.30
C ASN A 188 -14.93 -19.11 2.19
N ASN A 189 -16.01 -19.35 1.45
CA ASN A 189 -17.13 -18.41 1.38
C ASN A 189 -17.66 -18.08 2.78
N TYR A 190 -18.08 -16.85 2.95
CA TYR A 190 -18.87 -16.47 4.11
C TYR A 190 -20.24 -17.17 4.02
N ASN A 191 -20.48 -18.07 4.95
CA ASN A 191 -21.76 -18.80 5.04
C ASN A 191 -22.80 -17.98 5.84
N THR A 192 -24.04 -18.42 5.80
CA THR A 192 -25.16 -17.77 6.51
C THR A 192 -24.91 -17.67 8.01
N ASP A 193 -24.38 -18.73 8.64
CA ASP A 193 -24.11 -18.75 10.07
C ASP A 193 -23.11 -17.66 10.48
N TYR A 194 -22.09 -17.42 9.65
CA TYR A 194 -21.10 -16.35 9.88
C TYR A 194 -21.74 -14.96 9.70
N ILE A 195 -22.59 -14.79 8.71
CA ILE A 195 -23.33 -13.54 8.47
C ILE A 195 -24.27 -13.25 9.65
N ASP A 196 -25.02 -14.24 10.12
CA ASP A 196 -25.92 -14.13 11.27
C ASP A 196 -25.16 -13.84 12.55
N TYR A 197 -23.97 -14.43 12.74
CA TYR A 197 -23.08 -14.08 13.84
C TYR A 197 -22.64 -12.62 13.80
N ILE A 198 -22.23 -12.11 12.64
CA ILE A 198 -21.85 -10.70 12.48
C ILE A 198 -23.05 -9.79 12.80
N LYS A 199 -24.23 -10.10 12.29
CA LYS A 199 -25.47 -9.35 12.54
C LYS A 199 -25.81 -9.33 14.04
N ALA A 200 -25.70 -10.45 14.73
CA ALA A 200 -25.94 -10.55 16.16
C ALA A 200 -25.01 -9.65 16.99
N GLN A 201 -23.75 -9.52 16.55
CA GLN A 201 -22.78 -8.61 17.21
C GLN A 201 -23.00 -7.13 16.80
N ASN A 202 -23.65 -6.87 15.68
CA ASN A 202 -23.90 -5.54 15.12
C ASN A 202 -25.38 -5.38 14.73
N PRO A 203 -26.30 -5.23 15.69
CA PRO A 203 -27.74 -5.21 15.41
C PRO A 203 -28.20 -4.12 14.42
N ASP A 204 -27.44 -3.00 14.36
CA ASP A 204 -27.70 -1.87 13.46
C ASP A 204 -27.15 -2.04 12.05
N LEU A 205 -26.49 -3.17 11.75
CA LEU A 205 -25.91 -3.44 10.45
C LEU A 205 -27.00 -3.86 9.46
N ASP A 206 -27.14 -3.13 8.35
CA ASP A 206 -28.15 -3.41 7.32
C ASP A 206 -27.61 -4.31 6.20
N TYR A 207 -26.35 -4.08 5.77
CA TYR A 207 -25.76 -4.78 4.64
C TYR A 207 -24.32 -5.21 4.88
N ILE A 208 -23.93 -6.30 4.22
CA ILE A 208 -22.53 -6.77 4.13
C ILE A 208 -22.15 -6.87 2.66
N LEU A 209 -21.11 -6.14 2.24
CA LEU A 209 -20.49 -6.23 0.92
C LEU A 209 -19.27 -7.12 0.99
N SER A 210 -19.20 -8.10 0.13
CA SER A 210 -18.03 -8.97 -0.04
C SER A 210 -17.96 -9.56 -1.44
N GLY A 211 -17.04 -10.47 -1.68
CA GLY A 211 -16.88 -11.16 -2.94
C GLY A 211 -16.08 -12.45 -2.83
N ASN A 212 -16.09 -13.19 -3.92
CA ASN A 212 -15.32 -14.42 -4.07
C ASN A 212 -14.42 -14.30 -5.30
N ILE A 213 -13.17 -14.71 -5.17
CA ILE A 213 -12.24 -14.88 -6.28
C ILE A 213 -12.00 -16.39 -6.40
N LEU A 214 -12.49 -16.98 -7.50
CA LEU A 214 -12.40 -18.40 -7.75
C LEU A 214 -11.33 -18.65 -8.80
N SER A 215 -10.32 -19.45 -8.48
CA SER A 215 -9.42 -19.96 -9.51
C SER A 215 -10.13 -21.10 -10.26
N LYS A 216 -10.66 -20.82 -11.45
CA LYS A 216 -11.04 -21.88 -12.37
C LYS A 216 -9.77 -22.41 -13.00
N TRP A 217 -9.54 -23.69 -12.75
CA TRP A 217 -8.45 -24.44 -13.37
C TRP A 217 -8.74 -24.71 -14.85
N ASP A 218 -8.74 -23.67 -15.66
CA ASP A 218 -8.55 -23.82 -17.10
C ASP A 218 -7.08 -23.44 -17.38
N LYS A 219 -6.26 -24.44 -17.72
CA LYS A 219 -4.82 -24.28 -17.89
C LYS A 219 -4.43 -23.32 -19.03
N GLU A 220 -5.37 -22.92 -19.85
CA GLU A 220 -5.16 -22.10 -21.04
C GLU A 220 -5.46 -20.62 -20.80
N ASP A 221 -6.32 -20.28 -19.82
CA ASP A 221 -6.72 -18.91 -19.52
C ASP A 221 -6.36 -18.58 -18.06
N ASN A 222 -5.32 -17.78 -17.82
CA ASN A 222 -4.95 -17.25 -16.49
C ASN A 222 -6.00 -16.29 -15.92
N ARG A 223 -7.28 -16.61 -16.08
CA ARG A 223 -8.42 -15.81 -15.62
C ARG A 223 -9.04 -16.40 -14.38
N TYR A 224 -9.48 -15.51 -13.50
CA TYR A 224 -10.19 -15.82 -12.27
C TYR A 224 -11.64 -15.39 -12.40
N GLU A 225 -12.57 -16.14 -11.81
CA GLU A 225 -13.96 -15.67 -11.69
C GLU A 225 -14.08 -14.79 -10.46
N LEU A 226 -14.44 -13.52 -10.66
CA LEU A 226 -14.75 -12.56 -9.61
C LEU A 226 -16.27 -12.47 -9.46
N GLU A 227 -16.77 -12.77 -8.26
CA GLU A 227 -18.14 -12.49 -7.85
C GLU A 227 -18.14 -11.45 -6.75
N VAL A 228 -18.87 -10.34 -6.92
CA VAL A 228 -19.11 -9.33 -5.88
C VAL A 228 -20.58 -9.34 -5.53
N TYR A 229 -20.89 -9.35 -4.24
CA TYR A 229 -22.27 -9.45 -3.76
C TYR A 229 -22.52 -8.63 -2.49
N ILE A 230 -23.79 -8.32 -2.27
CA ILE A 230 -24.30 -7.75 -1.03
C ILE A 230 -25.24 -8.74 -0.35
N TYR A 231 -25.06 -8.89 0.95
CA TYR A 231 -26.04 -9.51 1.84
C TYR A 231 -26.90 -8.44 2.51
N ASP A 232 -28.22 -8.57 2.38
CA ASP A 232 -29.17 -7.88 3.25
C ASP A 232 -29.32 -8.69 4.53
N THR A 233 -28.85 -8.12 5.64
CA THR A 233 -28.81 -8.82 6.93
C THR A 233 -30.17 -8.91 7.62
N ASN A 234 -31.17 -8.11 7.16
CA ASN A 234 -32.52 -8.08 7.74
C ASN A 234 -33.42 -9.19 7.19
N ILE A 235 -33.19 -9.57 5.93
CA ILE A 235 -33.96 -10.61 5.24
C ILE A 235 -33.10 -11.82 4.81
N SER A 236 -31.82 -11.84 5.22
CA SER A 236 -30.84 -12.91 4.94
C SER A 236 -30.75 -13.28 3.46
N THR A 237 -30.75 -12.29 2.56
CA THR A 237 -30.67 -12.51 1.12
C THR A 237 -29.37 -12.00 0.54
N LYS A 238 -28.83 -12.77 -0.42
CA LYS A 238 -27.64 -12.42 -1.19
C LYS A 238 -28.04 -11.86 -2.55
N THR A 239 -27.56 -10.70 -2.92
CA THR A 239 -27.68 -10.09 -4.25
C THR A 239 -26.33 -10.00 -4.90
N THR A 240 -26.13 -10.62 -6.06
CA THR A 240 -24.90 -10.53 -6.84
C THR A 240 -24.89 -9.21 -7.62
N LEU A 241 -23.85 -8.39 -7.39
CA LEU A 241 -23.62 -7.12 -8.09
C LEU A 241 -22.82 -7.31 -9.38
N LEU A 242 -21.83 -8.19 -9.33
CA LEU A 242 -20.92 -8.46 -10.46
C LEU A 242 -20.54 -9.94 -10.43
N LYS A 243 -20.49 -10.57 -11.61
CA LYS A 243 -19.91 -11.89 -11.79
C LYS A 243 -19.26 -11.96 -13.17
N GLU A 244 -17.93 -11.90 -13.20
CA GLU A 244 -17.14 -11.78 -14.42
C GLU A 244 -15.80 -12.53 -14.28
N HIS A 245 -15.17 -12.80 -15.44
CA HIS A 245 -13.81 -13.32 -15.46
C HIS A 245 -12.81 -12.17 -15.52
N VAL A 246 -11.79 -12.22 -14.66
CA VAL A 246 -10.81 -11.15 -14.50
C VAL A 246 -9.38 -11.68 -14.56
N ASP A 247 -8.50 -10.84 -15.06
CA ASP A 247 -7.05 -10.92 -14.93
C ASP A 247 -6.50 -9.56 -14.49
N GLU A 248 -5.19 -9.44 -14.37
CA GLU A 248 -4.53 -8.19 -13.95
C GLU A 248 -4.85 -7.01 -14.87
N ASN A 249 -5.11 -7.24 -16.16
CA ASN A 249 -5.36 -6.16 -17.11
C ASN A 249 -6.84 -5.76 -17.18
N SER A 250 -7.76 -6.72 -16.98
CA SER A 250 -9.20 -6.52 -17.18
C SER A 250 -9.96 -6.04 -15.95
N ILE A 251 -9.36 -6.13 -14.75
CA ILE A 251 -10.06 -5.73 -13.52
C ILE A 251 -10.52 -4.27 -13.55
N VAL A 252 -9.72 -3.38 -14.14
CA VAL A 252 -9.98 -1.94 -14.19
C VAL A 252 -11.23 -1.64 -15.02
N ASP A 253 -11.42 -2.36 -16.11
CA ASP A 253 -12.58 -2.19 -17.01
C ASP A 253 -13.92 -2.59 -16.34
N LEU A 254 -13.86 -3.39 -15.27
CA LEU A 254 -15.06 -3.82 -14.55
C LEU A 254 -15.47 -2.87 -13.43
N LEU A 255 -14.59 -1.96 -12.99
CA LEU A 255 -14.89 -1.04 -11.89
C LEU A 255 -16.09 -0.14 -12.18
N PRO A 256 -16.23 0.52 -13.35
CA PRO A 256 -17.39 1.34 -13.64
C PRO A 256 -18.70 0.55 -13.57
N LYS A 257 -18.70 -0.70 -14.04
CA LYS A 257 -19.86 -1.59 -13.97
C LYS A 257 -20.22 -1.95 -12.52
N LEU A 258 -19.20 -2.29 -11.72
CA LEU A 258 -19.38 -2.60 -10.30
C LEU A 258 -19.95 -1.40 -9.53
N LEU A 259 -19.38 -0.21 -9.71
CA LEU A 259 -19.81 1.01 -9.04
C LEU A 259 -21.23 1.40 -9.46
N ASN A 260 -21.57 1.28 -10.76
CA ASN A 260 -22.94 1.53 -11.23
C ASN A 260 -23.94 0.57 -10.60
N ASN A 261 -23.62 -0.72 -10.52
CA ASN A 261 -24.52 -1.72 -9.92
C ASN A 261 -24.68 -1.47 -8.40
N LEU A 262 -23.61 -1.02 -7.73
CA LEU A 262 -23.66 -0.63 -6.33
C LEU A 262 -24.58 0.59 -6.13
N ASN A 263 -24.47 1.61 -7.00
CA ASN A 263 -25.34 2.77 -7.00
C ASN A 263 -26.82 2.41 -7.23
N LEU A 264 -27.09 1.53 -8.20
CA LEU A 264 -28.45 1.04 -8.45
C LEU A 264 -29.02 0.26 -7.26
N PHE A 265 -28.22 -0.57 -6.61
CA PHE A 265 -28.65 -1.30 -5.42
C PHE A 265 -29.08 -0.36 -4.29
N PHE A 266 -28.34 0.71 -4.07
CA PHE A 266 -28.63 1.72 -3.06
C PHE A 266 -29.55 2.85 -3.56
N ASN A 267 -30.30 2.65 -4.66
CA ASN A 267 -31.28 3.58 -5.20
C ASN A 267 -30.73 5.03 -5.41
N GLY A 268 -29.50 5.14 -5.86
CA GLY A 268 -28.87 6.41 -6.14
C GLY A 268 -28.32 7.17 -4.91
N LEU A 269 -28.20 6.50 -3.76
CA LEU A 269 -27.56 7.10 -2.57
C LEU A 269 -26.05 7.26 -2.71
N ILE A 270 -25.46 6.71 -3.78
CA ILE A 270 -24.04 6.79 -4.08
C ILE A 270 -23.88 7.56 -5.39
N ASP A 271 -23.10 8.63 -5.40
CA ASP A 271 -22.84 9.44 -6.59
C ASP A 271 -21.39 9.32 -7.04
N PHE A 272 -21.14 8.45 -8.03
CA PHE A 272 -19.82 8.24 -8.63
C PHE A 272 -19.54 9.16 -9.84
N LYS A 273 -20.19 10.33 -9.94
CA LYS A 273 -20.00 11.24 -11.10
C LYS A 273 -18.57 11.71 -11.34
N THR A 274 -17.78 11.73 -10.28
CA THR A 274 -16.36 12.14 -10.33
C THR A 274 -15.41 10.96 -10.35
N PHE A 275 -15.91 9.74 -10.57
CA PHE A 275 -15.06 8.55 -10.61
C PHE A 275 -14.13 8.59 -11.82
N GLU A 276 -12.85 8.50 -11.54
CA GLU A 276 -11.78 8.29 -12.54
C GLU A 276 -11.30 6.84 -12.43
N THR A 277 -11.23 6.15 -13.56
CA THR A 277 -10.74 4.77 -13.59
C THR A 277 -9.25 4.76 -13.23
N PRO A 278 -8.85 4.18 -12.09
CA PRO A 278 -7.45 4.15 -11.68
C PRO A 278 -6.66 3.15 -12.53
N ASP A 279 -5.35 3.29 -12.59
CA ASP A 279 -4.47 2.23 -13.07
C ASP A 279 -4.55 1.00 -12.15
N VAL A 280 -4.36 -0.19 -12.72
CA VAL A 280 -4.41 -1.46 -12.01
C VAL A 280 -3.39 -1.52 -10.85
N GLU A 281 -2.20 -1.00 -11.07
CA GLU A 281 -1.15 -0.96 -10.05
C GLU A 281 -1.55 -0.09 -8.86
N ASN A 282 -2.28 1.00 -9.09
CA ASN A 282 -2.83 1.85 -8.02
C ASN A 282 -3.79 1.10 -7.10
N ILE A 283 -4.57 0.17 -7.66
CA ILE A 283 -5.48 -0.68 -6.87
C ILE A 283 -4.67 -1.71 -6.09
N LEU A 284 -3.81 -2.48 -6.78
CA LEU A 284 -3.09 -3.60 -6.19
C LEU A 284 -2.07 -3.17 -5.12
N LEU A 285 -1.57 -1.92 -5.18
CA LEU A 285 -0.68 -1.37 -4.16
C LEU A 285 -1.40 -0.86 -2.90
N LYS A 286 -2.75 -0.74 -2.88
CA LYS A 286 -3.48 -0.24 -1.70
C LYS A 286 -3.19 -1.02 -0.40
N PRO A 287 -3.12 -2.37 -0.37
CA PRO A 287 -2.74 -3.10 0.84
C PRO A 287 -1.33 -2.72 1.33
N LYS A 288 -0.37 -2.57 0.42
CA LYS A 288 0.99 -2.16 0.76
C LYS A 288 1.07 -0.71 1.24
N LYS A 289 0.31 0.20 0.64
CA LYS A 289 0.16 1.58 1.13
C LYS A 289 -0.39 1.58 2.56
N LEU A 290 -1.41 0.77 2.86
CA LEU A 290 -1.98 0.65 4.20
C LEU A 290 -0.96 0.09 5.21
N GLU A 291 -0.22 -0.96 4.86
CA GLU A 291 0.87 -1.50 5.69
C GLU A 291 1.90 -0.43 6.06
N VAL A 292 2.31 0.39 5.08
CA VAL A 292 3.25 1.51 5.28
C VAL A 292 2.66 2.56 6.21
N LEU A 293 1.46 3.06 5.89
CA LEU A 293 0.83 4.16 6.62
C LEU A 293 0.53 3.83 8.08
N MET A 294 0.35 2.57 8.41
CA MET A 294 0.02 2.11 9.76
C MET A 294 1.16 1.37 10.44
N ASP A 295 2.30 1.18 9.77
CA ASP A 295 3.44 0.38 10.26
C ASP A 295 3.02 -1.01 10.81
N LEU A 296 2.13 -1.69 10.07
CA LEU A 296 1.42 -2.87 10.57
C LEU A 296 2.29 -4.10 10.73
N ASP A 297 3.34 -4.25 9.93
CA ASP A 297 4.13 -5.48 9.88
C ASP A 297 5.38 -5.47 10.78
N GLY A 298 5.70 -4.33 11.39
CA GLY A 298 6.89 -4.15 12.23
C GLY A 298 8.23 -4.27 11.48
N TYR A 299 8.19 -4.50 10.16
CA TYR A 299 9.37 -4.61 9.29
C TYR A 299 9.47 -3.44 8.29
N SER A 300 8.75 -2.35 8.54
CA SER A 300 8.74 -1.16 7.68
C SER A 300 10.15 -0.63 7.40
N ARG A 301 11.04 -0.74 8.38
CA ARG A 301 12.45 -0.30 8.25
C ARG A 301 13.29 -1.18 7.33
N ASP A 302 12.84 -2.38 7.02
CA ASP A 302 13.50 -3.34 6.15
C ASP A 302 13.00 -3.29 4.69
N ARG A 303 11.94 -2.47 4.39
CA ARG A 303 11.24 -2.41 3.10
C ARG A 303 11.54 -1.16 2.25
N SER A 304 12.80 -0.87 2.02
CA SER A 304 13.18 0.37 1.33
C SER A 304 12.87 0.38 -0.18
N TRP A 305 12.99 -0.78 -0.85
CA TRP A 305 12.70 -0.89 -2.30
C TRP A 305 11.21 -0.92 -2.60
N ALA A 306 10.43 -1.63 -1.81
CA ALA A 306 8.98 -1.63 -1.92
C ALA A 306 8.41 -0.22 -1.72
N TYR A 307 8.92 0.54 -0.74
CA TYR A 307 8.49 1.91 -0.49
C TYR A 307 8.89 2.87 -1.61
N ASN A 308 10.06 2.67 -2.20
CA ASN A 308 10.48 3.42 -3.38
C ASN A 308 9.47 3.24 -4.53
N LYS A 309 9.08 1.98 -4.82
CA LYS A 309 8.06 1.67 -5.83
C LYS A 309 6.72 2.34 -5.50
N ILE A 310 6.26 2.26 -4.24
CA ILE A 310 4.99 2.87 -3.80
C ILE A 310 5.02 4.39 -3.96
N LEU A 311 6.15 5.05 -3.63
CA LEU A 311 6.32 6.50 -3.81
C LEU A 311 6.25 6.91 -5.29
N TYR A 312 6.97 6.21 -6.18
CA TYR A 312 6.92 6.52 -7.61
C TYR A 312 5.52 6.31 -8.19
N ASN A 313 4.84 5.25 -7.78
CA ASN A 313 3.45 5.03 -8.18
C ASN A 313 2.53 6.16 -7.68
N ALA A 314 2.70 6.62 -6.43
CA ALA A 314 1.91 7.74 -5.91
C ALA A 314 2.19 9.07 -6.64
N VAL A 315 3.44 9.33 -7.05
CA VAL A 315 3.80 10.47 -7.90
C VAL A 315 3.09 10.40 -9.26
N ASN A 316 3.14 9.25 -9.92
CA ASN A 316 2.46 9.04 -11.20
C ASN A 316 0.94 9.21 -11.06
N SER A 317 0.35 8.70 -10.00
CA SER A 317 -1.09 8.88 -9.72
C SER A 317 -1.49 10.35 -9.64
N VAL A 318 -0.64 11.23 -9.09
CA VAL A 318 -0.90 12.68 -9.07
C VAL A 318 -0.86 13.29 -10.47
N ILE A 319 -0.01 12.78 -11.35
CA ILE A 319 0.10 13.26 -12.74
C ILE A 319 -1.11 12.83 -13.56
N GLU A 320 -1.59 11.61 -13.37
CA GLU A 320 -2.62 10.96 -14.17
C GLU A 320 -4.04 11.28 -13.71
N SER A 321 -4.23 11.70 -12.43
CA SER A 321 -5.55 11.95 -11.84
C SER A 321 -5.77 13.42 -11.49
N GLU A 322 -6.94 13.94 -11.81
CA GLU A 322 -7.40 15.25 -11.35
C GLU A 322 -7.93 15.20 -9.89
N ASN A 323 -8.16 13.99 -9.35
CA ASN A 323 -8.73 13.81 -8.02
C ASN A 323 -7.72 14.16 -6.91
N ASP A 324 -8.15 14.95 -5.93
CA ASP A 324 -7.35 15.32 -4.76
C ASP A 324 -6.89 14.10 -3.93
N SER A 325 -7.59 12.98 -4.01
CA SER A 325 -7.25 11.74 -3.29
C SER A 325 -5.81 11.28 -3.58
N ALA A 326 -5.36 11.35 -4.84
CA ALA A 326 -3.99 10.99 -5.21
C ALA A 326 -2.95 11.89 -4.52
N ARG A 327 -3.26 13.18 -4.37
CA ARG A 327 -2.40 14.16 -3.70
C ARG A 327 -2.32 13.90 -2.20
N PHE A 328 -3.45 13.56 -1.57
CA PHE A 328 -3.49 13.16 -0.16
C PHE A 328 -2.71 11.86 0.09
N ASP A 329 -2.89 10.84 -0.76
CA ASP A 329 -2.12 9.59 -0.70
C ASP A 329 -0.62 9.87 -0.76
N LEU A 330 -0.17 10.67 -1.74
CA LEU A 330 1.24 11.01 -1.90
C LEU A 330 1.82 11.69 -0.66
N VAL A 331 1.17 12.75 -0.17
CA VAL A 331 1.71 13.52 0.96
C VAL A 331 1.68 12.71 2.26
N SER A 332 0.66 11.87 2.46
CA SER A 332 0.59 10.95 3.59
C SER A 332 1.73 9.94 3.57
N LEU A 333 2.05 9.38 2.39
CA LEU A 333 3.19 8.47 2.22
C LEU A 333 4.53 9.18 2.45
N LEU A 334 4.72 10.40 1.91
CA LEU A 334 5.93 11.19 2.14
C LEU A 334 6.17 11.43 3.62
N HIS A 335 5.10 11.78 4.35
CA HIS A 335 5.17 12.02 5.80
C HIS A 335 5.58 10.75 6.56
N GLN A 336 4.96 9.60 6.25
CA GLN A 336 5.31 8.34 6.89
C GLN A 336 6.74 7.89 6.56
N ILE A 337 7.13 8.01 5.29
CA ILE A 337 8.47 7.62 4.85
C ILE A 337 9.55 8.53 5.43
N MET A 338 9.24 9.80 5.70
CA MET A 338 10.15 10.68 6.44
C MET A 338 10.55 10.08 7.79
N GLN A 339 9.65 9.41 8.48
CA GLN A 339 9.91 8.82 9.79
C GLN A 339 10.70 7.51 9.73
N ILE A 340 10.45 6.68 8.71
CA ILE A 340 11.03 5.33 8.63
C ILE A 340 12.22 5.21 7.66
N HIS A 341 12.23 6.00 6.57
CA HIS A 341 13.23 5.97 5.50
C HIS A 341 13.53 7.35 4.92
N PRO A 342 14.02 8.32 5.71
CA PRO A 342 14.23 9.70 5.26
C PRO A 342 15.17 9.80 4.04
N GLN A 343 16.10 8.85 3.85
CA GLN A 343 16.99 8.81 2.70
C GLN A 343 16.27 8.66 1.36
N LEU A 344 15.06 8.08 1.32
CA LEU A 344 14.28 7.95 0.09
C LEU A 344 13.68 9.28 -0.36
N LEU A 345 13.44 10.21 0.56
CA LEU A 345 12.85 11.51 0.25
C LEU A 345 13.75 12.36 -0.65
N SER A 346 15.07 12.29 -0.45
CA SER A 346 16.02 13.04 -1.29
C SER A 346 15.94 12.61 -2.77
N LYS A 347 15.65 11.33 -3.03
CA LYS A 347 15.53 10.77 -4.38
C LYS A 347 14.29 11.29 -5.11
N VAL A 348 13.17 11.44 -4.41
CA VAL A 348 11.90 11.92 -4.99
C VAL A 348 11.70 13.42 -4.89
N LYS A 349 12.51 14.14 -4.10
CA LYS A 349 12.41 15.61 -3.92
C LYS A 349 12.27 16.37 -5.25
N PRO A 350 13.11 16.14 -6.27
CA PRO A 350 12.98 16.86 -7.54
C PRO A 350 11.64 16.65 -8.23
N LEU A 351 11.09 15.42 -8.15
CA LEU A 351 9.78 15.09 -8.72
C LEU A 351 8.65 15.80 -7.97
N ILE A 352 8.70 15.84 -6.65
CA ILE A 352 7.69 16.51 -5.83
C ILE A 352 7.68 18.02 -6.10
N TYR A 353 8.86 18.67 -6.16
CA TYR A 353 8.93 20.11 -6.48
C TYR A 353 8.51 20.41 -7.91
N ASN A 354 8.72 19.47 -8.84
CA ASN A 354 8.18 19.59 -10.19
C ASN A 354 6.65 19.53 -10.19
N LEU A 355 6.02 18.63 -9.42
CA LEU A 355 4.56 18.60 -9.25
C LEU A 355 4.02 19.91 -8.67
N VAL A 356 4.69 20.45 -7.63
CA VAL A 356 4.32 21.74 -7.04
C VAL A 356 4.43 22.87 -8.06
N GLY A 357 5.55 22.96 -8.78
CA GLY A 357 5.82 24.01 -9.78
C GLY A 357 4.90 23.96 -10.99
N ASN A 358 4.43 22.77 -11.38
CA ASN A 358 3.48 22.58 -12.47
C ASN A 358 2.00 22.70 -12.06
N GLY A 359 1.72 23.08 -10.82
CA GLY A 359 0.37 23.39 -10.36
C GLY A 359 -0.52 22.17 -10.07
N TYR A 360 0.05 21.00 -9.78
CA TYR A 360 -0.75 19.83 -9.42
C TYR A 360 -1.43 19.96 -8.03
N PHE A 361 -1.09 20.98 -7.22
CA PHE A 361 -1.64 21.25 -5.89
C PHE A 361 -2.37 22.61 -5.84
N ILE A 362 -3.29 22.85 -6.78
CA ILE A 362 -3.99 24.15 -6.93
C ILE A 362 -5.43 24.14 -6.42
N SER A 363 -6.06 22.99 -6.19
CA SER A 363 -7.40 22.94 -5.63
C SER A 363 -7.44 23.51 -4.21
N GLU A 364 -8.61 23.93 -3.74
CA GLU A 364 -8.77 24.43 -2.37
C GLU A 364 -8.28 23.44 -1.31
N LYS A 365 -8.50 22.13 -1.52
CA LYS A 365 -8.06 21.09 -0.59
C LYS A 365 -6.60 20.74 -0.77
N SER A 366 -6.16 20.47 -2.00
CA SER A 366 -4.78 20.01 -2.24
C SER A 366 -3.73 21.10 -1.97
N SER A 367 -4.07 22.38 -2.15
CA SER A 367 -3.16 23.47 -1.78
C SER A 367 -2.81 23.47 -0.28
N LYS A 368 -3.72 23.02 0.58
CA LYS A 368 -3.47 22.87 2.02
C LYS A 368 -2.45 21.75 2.36
N LEU A 369 -2.04 20.93 1.39
CA LEU A 369 -0.96 19.95 1.56
C LEU A 369 0.44 20.55 1.37
N LEU A 370 0.56 21.72 0.72
CA LEU A 370 1.83 22.35 0.42
C LEU A 370 2.70 22.62 1.68
N PRO A 371 2.17 23.16 2.80
CA PRO A 371 2.96 23.32 4.01
C PRO A 371 3.54 22.01 4.56
N LEU A 372 2.81 20.90 4.43
CA LEU A 372 3.33 19.59 4.82
C LEU A 372 4.52 19.19 3.94
N ILE A 373 4.41 19.38 2.62
CA ILE A 373 5.50 19.12 1.67
C ILE A 373 6.73 19.97 2.04
N PHE A 374 6.55 21.27 2.25
CA PHE A 374 7.65 22.17 2.61
C PHE A 374 8.29 21.78 3.96
N SER A 375 7.49 21.41 4.96
CA SER A 375 7.98 20.92 6.25
C SER A 375 8.78 19.62 6.10
N ILE A 376 8.30 18.64 5.33
CA ILE A 376 8.99 17.35 5.07
C ILE A 376 10.39 17.60 4.48
N TYR A 377 10.54 18.61 3.63
CA TYR A 377 11.81 18.95 2.99
C TYR A 377 12.58 20.09 3.66
N SER A 378 12.16 20.53 4.85
CA SER A 378 12.77 21.64 5.62
C SER A 378 12.90 22.95 4.81
N ASP A 379 11.88 23.27 4.02
CA ASP A 379 11.79 24.46 3.18
C ASP A 379 11.03 25.56 3.95
N GLU A 380 11.72 26.19 4.90
CA GLU A 380 11.12 27.15 5.84
C GLU A 380 10.56 28.39 5.14
N ASP A 381 11.23 28.88 4.09
CA ASP A 381 10.80 30.09 3.37
C ASP A 381 9.45 29.87 2.68
N ASN A 382 9.32 28.79 1.93
CA ASN A 382 8.04 28.46 1.26
C ASN A 382 6.96 28.10 2.26
N TYR A 383 7.31 27.40 3.35
CA TYR A 383 6.37 27.10 4.44
C TYR A 383 5.77 28.37 5.05
N ASN A 384 6.61 29.30 5.50
CA ASN A 384 6.18 30.54 6.15
C ASN A 384 5.35 31.40 5.22
N ASN A 385 5.81 31.61 3.98
CA ASN A 385 5.08 32.40 2.98
C ASN A 385 3.67 31.85 2.72
N PHE A 386 3.54 30.52 2.62
CA PHE A 386 2.26 29.89 2.38
C PHE A 386 1.33 29.97 3.60
N VAL A 387 1.82 29.63 4.80
CA VAL A 387 1.05 29.68 6.03
C VAL A 387 0.52 31.10 6.29
N GLU A 388 1.33 32.13 6.06
CA GLU A 388 0.87 33.52 6.18
C GLU A 388 -0.24 33.86 5.19
N SER A 389 -0.16 33.34 3.95
CA SER A 389 -1.16 33.60 2.91
C SER A 389 -2.56 33.05 3.25
N ILE A 390 -2.63 31.90 3.94
CA ILE A 390 -3.91 31.25 4.27
C ILE A 390 -4.40 31.53 5.69
N ARG A 391 -3.58 32.11 6.56
CA ARG A 391 -3.85 32.28 7.99
C ARG A 391 -5.15 33.02 8.29
N ARG A 392 -5.50 34.04 7.48
CA ARG A 392 -6.69 34.86 7.70
C ARG A 392 -8.01 34.18 7.34
N GLY A 393 -7.98 33.16 6.46
CA GLY A 393 -9.17 32.51 5.94
C GLY A 393 -9.49 31.13 6.51
N ASN A 394 -8.56 30.48 7.22
CA ASN A 394 -8.68 29.09 7.63
C ASN A 394 -8.11 28.84 9.05
N PRO A 395 -8.72 29.40 10.12
CA PRO A 395 -8.19 29.27 11.48
C PRO A 395 -8.10 27.80 11.95
N ASP A 396 -9.12 26.99 11.64
CA ASP A 396 -9.15 25.58 12.04
C ASP A 396 -8.03 24.76 11.38
N TYR A 397 -7.72 25.06 10.11
CA TYR A 397 -6.60 24.44 9.41
C TYR A 397 -5.25 24.86 10.04
N ILE A 398 -5.08 26.12 10.37
CA ILE A 398 -3.84 26.61 11.01
C ILE A 398 -3.66 25.98 12.39
N GLU A 399 -4.73 25.85 13.17
CA GLU A 399 -4.68 25.14 14.45
C GLU A 399 -4.28 23.67 14.25
N TRP A 400 -4.89 23.01 13.26
CA TRP A 400 -4.60 21.61 12.95
C TRP A 400 -3.13 21.42 12.52
N ILE A 401 -2.61 22.21 11.57
CA ILE A 401 -1.25 22.03 11.07
C ILE A 401 -0.19 22.31 12.15
N ASN A 402 -0.41 23.32 13.00
CA ASN A 402 0.50 23.61 14.10
C ASN A 402 0.55 22.44 15.11
N LYS A 403 -0.60 21.88 15.46
CA LYS A 403 -0.67 20.70 16.32
C LYS A 403 -0.01 19.49 15.65
N PHE A 404 -0.30 19.26 14.38
CA PHE A 404 0.25 18.13 13.62
C PHE A 404 1.77 18.17 13.59
N LEU A 405 2.37 19.31 13.24
CA LEU A 405 3.83 19.46 13.18
C LEU A 405 4.49 19.41 14.56
N TYR A 406 3.83 19.94 15.59
CA TYR A 406 4.34 19.84 16.96
C TYR A 406 4.46 18.38 17.43
N TYR A 407 3.45 17.56 17.17
CA TYR A 407 3.50 16.15 17.54
C TYR A 407 4.54 15.37 16.75
N THR A 408 4.69 15.65 15.47
CA THR A 408 5.67 14.96 14.61
C THR A 408 7.12 15.33 14.87
N SER A 409 7.37 16.48 15.54
CA SER A 409 8.72 16.91 15.92
C SER A 409 9.17 16.33 17.25
N ASN A 410 8.26 15.76 18.04
CA ASN A 410 8.51 15.24 19.39
C ASN A 410 8.34 13.71 19.51
N GLU A 411 8.02 13.00 18.41
CA GLU A 411 8.08 11.55 18.29
C GLU A 411 9.39 11.11 17.61
#